data_7f61527a98e78a7eddec09f6da946182
#
_entry.id   7f61527a98e78a7eddec09f6da946182
#
_cell.length_a   1.000
_cell.length_b   1.000
_cell.length_c   1.000
_cell.angle_alpha   90.00
_cell.angle_beta   90.00
_cell.angle_gamma   90.00
#
_symmetry.space_group_name_H-M   'P 1'
#
loop_
_entity.id
_entity.type
_entity.pdbx_description
1 polymer ?
#
loop_
_entity_poly.entity_id
_entity_poly.type
_entity_poly.pdbx_seq_one_letter_code
_entity_poly.pdbx_strand_id
1 'polypeptide(L)'
;MAAKEKPTAASVLKKDDLIVIGGAGGFIAGALTRRFHDQGFTRIRVIDKKPLPEWYQRVPGVECLCMDLRHEDNCKRACAGAVEVYNLAADMGGMGFIERFRVECLRSILINTHMIESAYQAGARRYFFSSSACAYNVELQKSPDCRALKESDAYPAMAERGYGWEKLMSEMFCQEYWAERGLETHIARFHNVYGPWGTWDGGREKAPAAICRKVIEAKDTGAKDITIWGDGSQTRSFMYIDDCVKGIDMIMHCDALIATPINLGSDFLISINDLVSLAEKIGGIKLNRKYDLDAPKGVGGRNSDNTFIKQVLGWEPATPLKDGLKKTYAWIEEQYLARKAGQRTVS
;
A
#
# COMPACT_ATOMS: atom_id res chain seq x y z
N MET A 1 -26.98 27.82 2.65
CA MET A 1 -25.53 27.73 2.94
C MET A 1 -24.78 28.33 1.77
N ALA A 2 -23.98 29.36 2.00
CA ALA A 2 -23.23 30.02 0.93
C ALA A 2 -22.17 29.05 0.36
N ALA A 3 -22.20 28.82 -0.95
CA ALA A 3 -21.16 28.10 -1.66
C ALA A 3 -19.83 28.81 -1.42
N LYS A 4 -18.87 28.16 -0.73
CA LYS A 4 -17.50 28.67 -0.68
C LYS A 4 -16.96 28.73 -2.10
N GLU A 5 -16.42 29.89 -2.48
CA GLU A 5 -15.72 30.05 -3.75
C GLU A 5 -14.70 28.92 -3.93
N LYS A 6 -14.72 28.29 -5.12
CA LYS A 6 -13.71 27.27 -5.48
C LYS A 6 -12.33 27.90 -5.37
N PRO A 7 -11.35 27.25 -4.76
CA PRO A 7 -9.99 27.79 -4.68
C PRO A 7 -9.45 28.02 -6.09
N THR A 8 -9.04 29.25 -6.36
CA THR A 8 -8.39 29.66 -7.59
C THR A 8 -6.97 29.10 -7.63
N ALA A 9 -6.57 28.60 -8.80
CA ALA A 9 -5.23 28.16 -9.22
C ALA A 9 -4.40 27.41 -8.14
N ALA A 10 -4.08 26.16 -8.43
CA ALA A 10 -3.28 25.28 -7.58
C ALA A 10 -1.99 25.96 -7.10
N SER A 11 -1.97 26.49 -5.87
CA SER A 11 -0.71 26.96 -5.28
C SER A 11 0.20 25.75 -5.10
N VAL A 12 1.40 25.83 -5.66
CA VAL A 12 2.43 24.79 -5.52
C VAL A 12 2.71 24.59 -4.03
N LEU A 13 2.77 23.32 -3.58
CA LEU A 13 3.14 22.97 -2.22
C LEU A 13 4.54 23.51 -1.90
N LYS A 14 4.65 24.31 -0.84
CA LYS A 14 5.92 24.90 -0.42
C LYS A 14 6.72 23.91 0.43
N LYS A 15 8.04 24.06 0.45
CA LYS A 15 8.92 23.15 1.20
C LYS A 15 8.76 23.25 2.72
N ASP A 16 8.19 24.32 3.23
CA ASP A 16 7.86 24.57 4.64
C ASP A 16 6.36 24.35 4.97
N ASP A 17 5.55 23.91 4.01
CA ASP A 17 4.19 23.45 4.29
C ASP A 17 4.21 22.13 5.07
N LEU A 18 3.31 21.99 6.06
CA LEU A 18 3.25 20.78 6.87
C LEU A 18 2.55 19.64 6.11
N ILE A 19 3.30 18.57 5.88
CA ILE A 19 2.80 17.30 5.35
C ILE A 19 2.57 16.33 6.52
N VAL A 20 1.39 15.73 6.58
CA VAL A 20 1.03 14.71 7.58
C VAL A 20 0.86 13.35 6.92
N ILE A 21 1.52 12.30 7.45
CA ILE A 21 1.48 10.95 6.89
C ILE A 21 1.09 9.95 7.98
N GLY A 22 -0.09 9.35 7.89
CA GLY A 22 -0.56 8.28 8.76
C GLY A 22 -0.05 6.91 8.29
N GLY A 23 0.33 6.03 9.24
CA GLY A 23 0.83 4.69 8.96
C GLY A 23 2.33 4.61 8.68
N ALA A 24 3.11 5.62 9.08
CA ALA A 24 4.52 5.76 8.70
C ALA A 24 5.48 4.77 9.38
N GLY A 25 5.05 4.08 10.43
CA GLY A 25 5.77 2.91 10.96
C GLY A 25 5.73 1.69 10.03
N GLY A 26 4.95 1.78 8.91
CA GLY A 26 4.82 0.75 7.90
C GLY A 26 5.69 0.98 6.66
N PHE A 27 5.45 0.15 5.66
CA PHE A 27 6.24 0.06 4.43
C PHE A 27 6.07 1.27 3.49
N ILE A 28 4.85 1.47 2.97
CA ILE A 28 4.59 2.46 1.92
C ILE A 28 4.71 3.88 2.47
N ALA A 29 4.12 4.13 3.65
CA ALA A 29 4.15 5.45 4.25
C ALA A 29 5.56 5.86 4.72
N GLY A 30 6.38 4.90 5.18
CA GLY A 30 7.80 5.13 5.46
C GLY A 30 8.59 5.52 4.22
N ALA A 31 8.37 4.82 3.09
CA ALA A 31 8.99 5.15 1.81
C ALA A 31 8.52 6.53 1.28
N LEU A 32 7.24 6.86 1.44
CA LEU A 32 6.70 8.18 1.07
C LEU A 32 7.32 9.30 1.93
N THR A 33 7.49 9.06 3.23
CA THR A 33 8.18 9.99 4.13
C THR A 33 9.58 10.29 3.65
N ARG A 34 10.36 9.27 3.29
CA ARG A 34 11.71 9.42 2.75
C ARG A 34 11.68 10.22 1.45
N ARG A 35 10.77 9.92 0.54
CA ARG A 35 10.63 10.65 -0.72
C ARG A 35 10.43 12.15 -0.51
N PHE A 36 9.51 12.56 0.36
CA PHE A 36 9.29 13.98 0.64
C PHE A 36 10.49 14.65 1.32
N HIS A 37 11.13 13.95 2.26
CA HIS A 37 12.36 14.44 2.87
C HIS A 37 13.46 14.65 1.82
N ASP A 38 13.68 13.69 0.92
CA ASP A 38 14.70 13.77 -0.14
C ASP A 38 14.37 14.85 -1.18
N GLN A 39 13.10 15.19 -1.35
CA GLN A 39 12.65 16.33 -2.15
C GLN A 39 12.84 17.68 -1.44
N GLY A 40 13.33 17.69 -0.19
CA GLY A 40 13.63 18.91 0.58
C GLY A 40 12.44 19.52 1.33
N PHE A 41 11.37 18.76 1.59
CA PHE A 41 10.33 19.20 2.51
C PHE A 41 10.85 19.16 3.96
N THR A 42 10.69 20.28 4.67
CA THR A 42 11.28 20.49 6.00
C THR A 42 10.30 20.24 7.14
N ARG A 43 8.99 20.26 6.86
CA ARG A 43 7.94 20.03 7.87
C ARG A 43 7.11 18.81 7.52
N ILE A 44 7.57 17.66 8.02
CA ILE A 44 6.89 16.36 7.82
C ILE A 44 6.55 15.82 9.21
N ARG A 45 5.27 15.52 9.44
CA ARG A 45 4.77 14.85 10.64
C ARG A 45 4.24 13.48 10.27
N VAL A 46 4.73 12.47 10.96
CA VAL A 46 4.40 11.08 10.68
C VAL A 46 3.84 10.36 11.89
N ILE A 47 2.82 9.54 11.69
CA ILE A 47 2.07 8.92 12.76
C ILE A 47 1.95 7.41 12.53
N ASP A 48 2.19 6.62 13.59
CA ASP A 48 1.83 5.20 13.64
C ASP A 48 1.54 4.79 15.09
N LYS A 49 0.75 3.74 15.28
CA LYS A 49 0.49 3.17 16.61
C LYS A 49 1.67 2.34 17.15
N LYS A 50 2.57 1.89 16.27
CA LYS A 50 3.75 1.11 16.65
C LYS A 50 4.71 1.96 17.48
N PRO A 51 5.40 1.37 18.45
CA PRO A 51 6.55 2.02 19.09
C PRO A 51 7.62 2.37 18.06
N LEU A 52 8.27 3.55 18.22
CA LEU A 52 9.31 4.01 17.28
C LEU A 52 10.39 2.98 16.95
N PRO A 53 10.85 2.13 17.90
CA PRO A 53 11.82 1.10 17.56
C PRO A 53 11.35 0.06 16.53
N GLU A 54 10.04 -0.11 16.35
CA GLU A 54 9.45 -1.07 15.42
C GLU A 54 9.15 -0.48 14.04
N TRP A 55 9.42 0.81 13.83
CA TRP A 55 9.21 1.43 12.54
C TRP A 55 10.24 0.95 11.53
N TYR A 56 9.79 0.55 10.36
CA TYR A 56 10.67 0.03 9.30
C TYR A 56 11.64 1.08 8.78
N GLN A 57 11.17 2.31 8.65
CA GLN A 57 11.96 3.41 8.15
C GLN A 57 11.80 4.62 9.08
N ARG A 58 12.91 5.16 9.55
CA ARG A 58 12.93 6.42 10.29
C ARG A 58 13.81 7.41 9.54
N VAL A 59 13.28 8.59 9.29
CA VAL A 59 13.97 9.66 8.58
C VAL A 59 14.39 10.71 9.60
N PRO A 60 15.67 11.09 9.69
CA PRO A 60 16.14 12.13 10.62
C PRO A 60 15.43 13.46 10.37
N GLY A 61 15.13 14.20 11.42
CA GLY A 61 14.51 15.53 11.33
C GLY A 61 12.98 15.52 11.09
N VAL A 62 12.37 14.35 10.97
CA VAL A 62 10.91 14.20 10.82
C VAL A 62 10.25 14.09 12.20
N GLU A 63 9.13 14.79 12.41
CA GLU A 63 8.32 14.69 13.62
C GLU A 63 7.57 13.35 13.65
N CYS A 64 7.94 12.44 14.57
CA CYS A 64 7.37 11.11 14.71
C CYS A 64 6.45 11.03 15.93
N LEU A 65 5.17 10.68 15.73
CA LEU A 65 4.17 10.55 16.78
C LEU A 65 3.68 9.09 16.88
N CYS A 66 3.86 8.48 18.07
CA CYS A 66 3.32 7.16 18.38
C CYS A 66 1.89 7.30 18.90
N MET A 67 0.89 7.23 18.01
CA MET A 67 -0.52 7.41 18.35
C MET A 67 -1.41 6.47 17.55
N ASP A 68 -2.48 5.98 18.19
CA ASP A 68 -3.51 5.19 17.51
C ASP A 68 -4.54 6.12 16.86
N LEU A 69 -4.58 6.14 15.54
CA LEU A 69 -5.48 6.97 14.75
C LEU A 69 -6.95 6.48 14.74
N ARG A 70 -7.27 5.39 15.43
CA ARG A 70 -8.66 5.01 15.70
C ARG A 70 -9.33 5.94 16.71
N HIS A 71 -8.57 6.77 17.41
CA HIS A 71 -9.06 7.77 18.36
C HIS A 71 -9.10 9.15 17.71
N GLU A 72 -10.25 9.79 17.75
CA GLU A 72 -10.50 11.08 17.10
C GLU A 72 -9.54 12.18 17.58
N ASP A 73 -9.29 12.29 18.89
CA ASP A 73 -8.37 13.30 19.44
C ASP A 73 -6.93 13.15 18.93
N ASN A 74 -6.51 11.91 18.66
CA ASN A 74 -5.20 11.66 18.06
C ASN A 74 -5.16 12.14 16.60
N CYS A 75 -6.24 11.97 15.85
CA CYS A 75 -6.35 12.46 14.48
C CYS A 75 -6.37 14.01 14.44
N LYS A 76 -7.10 14.66 15.35
CA LYS A 76 -7.08 16.13 15.50
C LYS A 76 -5.67 16.66 15.78
N ARG A 77 -4.95 16.01 16.72
CA ARG A 77 -3.56 16.38 17.01
C ARG A 77 -2.63 16.13 15.82
N ALA A 78 -2.81 15.01 15.12
CA ALA A 78 -2.02 14.66 13.94
C ALA A 78 -2.19 15.70 12.83
N CYS A 79 -3.42 16.10 12.53
CA CYS A 79 -3.75 17.00 11.42
C CYS A 79 -3.58 18.49 11.74
N ALA A 80 -3.33 18.88 13.00
CA ALA A 80 -3.22 20.28 13.38
C ALA A 80 -2.16 21.03 12.55
N GLY A 81 -2.61 22.02 11.77
CA GLY A 81 -1.78 22.85 10.88
C GLY A 81 -1.33 22.18 9.58
N ALA A 82 -1.86 21.01 9.25
CA ALA A 82 -1.54 20.31 8.02
C ALA A 82 -2.02 21.05 6.78
N VAL A 83 -1.19 21.11 5.74
CA VAL A 83 -1.55 21.58 4.40
C VAL A 83 -1.97 20.38 3.55
N GLU A 84 -1.25 19.26 3.66
CA GLU A 84 -1.60 18.00 3.01
C GLU A 84 -1.58 16.84 4.01
N VAL A 85 -2.56 15.94 3.86
CA VAL A 85 -2.70 14.75 4.71
C VAL A 85 -2.72 13.49 3.85
N TYR A 86 -1.84 12.56 4.13
CA TYR A 86 -1.74 11.25 3.47
C TYR A 86 -2.16 10.16 4.46
N ASN A 87 -3.34 9.59 4.28
CA ASN A 87 -3.81 8.48 5.11
C ASN A 87 -3.48 7.13 4.47
N LEU A 88 -2.39 6.52 4.96
CA LEU A 88 -1.98 5.16 4.60
C LEU A 88 -2.09 4.19 5.79
N ALA A 89 -2.67 4.66 6.90
CA ALA A 89 -2.84 3.85 8.09
C ALA A 89 -3.99 2.84 7.91
N ALA A 90 -3.72 1.57 8.14
CA ALA A 90 -4.71 0.50 8.16
C ALA A 90 -4.17 -0.73 8.90
N ASP A 91 -5.05 -1.49 9.55
CA ASP A 91 -4.71 -2.85 9.99
C ASP A 91 -4.90 -3.80 8.81
N MET A 92 -3.79 -4.18 8.17
CA MET A 92 -3.79 -5.05 7.01
C MET A 92 -2.53 -5.94 6.95
N GLY A 93 -2.53 -6.89 6.06
CA GLY A 93 -1.42 -7.80 5.80
C GLY A 93 -1.61 -8.55 4.48
N GLY A 94 -0.92 -9.68 4.31
CA GLY A 94 -1.18 -10.64 3.25
C GLY A 94 -2.53 -11.34 3.43
N MET A 95 -2.90 -12.22 2.49
CA MET A 95 -4.21 -12.91 2.49
C MET A 95 -4.51 -13.63 3.81
N GLY A 96 -3.51 -14.29 4.39
CA GLY A 96 -3.69 -14.99 5.68
C GLY A 96 -4.12 -14.07 6.82
N PHE A 97 -3.69 -12.80 6.82
CA PHE A 97 -4.14 -11.82 7.81
C PHE A 97 -5.55 -11.30 7.50
N ILE A 98 -5.81 -10.90 6.27
CA ILE A 98 -7.09 -10.31 5.85
C ILE A 98 -8.25 -11.30 6.05
N GLU A 99 -8.05 -12.57 5.78
CA GLU A 99 -9.08 -13.60 5.95
C GLU A 99 -9.36 -13.95 7.41
N ARG A 100 -8.34 -13.93 8.25
CA ARG A 100 -8.46 -14.34 9.67
C ARG A 100 -8.87 -13.20 10.60
N PHE A 101 -8.46 -11.96 10.30
CA PHE A 101 -8.64 -10.79 11.18
C PHE A 101 -9.55 -9.73 10.58
N ARG A 102 -10.71 -10.15 10.06
CA ARG A 102 -11.68 -9.27 9.37
C ARG A 102 -12.17 -8.13 10.23
N VAL A 103 -12.40 -8.37 11.53
CA VAL A 103 -12.83 -7.32 12.47
C VAL A 103 -11.75 -6.23 12.59
N GLU A 104 -10.49 -6.61 12.72
CA GLU A 104 -9.38 -5.64 12.80
C GLU A 104 -9.26 -4.82 11.51
N CYS A 105 -9.43 -5.47 10.34
CA CYS A 105 -9.46 -4.77 9.06
C CYS A 105 -10.62 -3.76 9.00
N LEU A 106 -11.85 -4.17 9.39
CA LEU A 106 -13.03 -3.30 9.42
C LEU A 106 -12.87 -2.11 10.37
N ARG A 107 -12.17 -2.28 11.49
CA ARG A 107 -11.93 -1.17 12.44
C ARG A 107 -11.08 -0.05 11.86
N SER A 108 -10.42 -0.26 10.72
CA SER A 108 -9.72 0.81 10.00
C SER A 108 -10.66 1.89 9.50
N ILE A 109 -11.99 1.64 9.42
CA ILE A 109 -13.00 2.68 9.12
C ILE A 109 -12.95 3.84 10.11
N LEU A 110 -12.65 3.58 11.39
CA LEU A 110 -12.49 4.62 12.40
C LEU A 110 -11.32 5.56 12.06
N ILE A 111 -10.20 4.99 11.61
CA ILE A 111 -9.05 5.79 11.16
C ILE A 111 -9.46 6.70 10.01
N ASN A 112 -10.11 6.12 8.99
CA ASN A 112 -10.46 6.84 7.77
C ASN A 112 -11.45 7.96 8.05
N THR A 113 -12.48 7.70 8.88
CA THR A 113 -13.49 8.68 9.25
C THR A 113 -12.89 9.82 10.08
N HIS A 114 -12.09 9.50 11.11
CA HIS A 114 -11.52 10.52 11.99
C HIS A 114 -10.42 11.33 11.28
N MET A 115 -9.61 10.71 10.43
CA MET A 115 -8.53 11.40 9.71
C MET A 115 -9.07 12.39 8.68
N ILE A 116 -10.08 12.01 7.88
CA ILE A 116 -10.63 12.92 6.88
C ILE A 116 -11.36 14.11 7.54
N GLU A 117 -12.15 13.86 8.61
CA GLU A 117 -12.80 14.91 9.37
C GLU A 117 -11.77 15.85 10.02
N SER A 118 -10.71 15.30 10.63
CA SER A 118 -9.66 16.10 11.28
C SER A 118 -8.86 16.91 10.24
N ALA A 119 -8.59 16.36 9.05
CA ALA A 119 -7.94 17.08 7.96
C ALA A 119 -8.82 18.26 7.49
N TYR A 120 -10.10 18.03 7.30
CA TYR A 120 -11.07 19.08 6.94
C TYR A 120 -11.13 20.20 8.00
N GLN A 121 -11.29 19.83 9.28
CA GLN A 121 -11.35 20.80 10.39
C GLN A 121 -10.04 21.58 10.56
N ALA A 122 -8.89 20.96 10.29
CA ALA A 122 -7.58 21.63 10.32
C ALA A 122 -7.38 22.60 9.15
N GLY A 123 -8.30 22.62 8.17
CA GLY A 123 -8.17 23.43 6.97
C GLY A 123 -7.14 22.89 5.97
N ALA A 124 -6.85 21.58 6.03
CA ALA A 124 -5.99 20.96 5.03
C ALA A 124 -6.54 21.17 3.62
N ARG A 125 -5.66 21.43 2.68
CA ARG A 125 -6.04 21.65 1.29
C ARG A 125 -6.33 20.34 0.58
N ARG A 126 -5.48 19.33 0.79
CA ARG A 126 -5.58 18.02 0.13
C ARG A 126 -5.54 16.88 1.12
N TYR A 127 -6.28 15.84 0.77
CA TYR A 127 -6.32 14.59 1.51
C TYR A 127 -6.14 13.40 0.56
N PHE A 128 -5.13 12.58 0.80
CA PHE A 128 -4.90 11.33 0.07
C PHE A 128 -5.41 10.14 0.84
N PHE A 129 -6.14 9.26 0.17
CA PHE A 129 -6.61 8.00 0.73
C PHE A 129 -6.02 6.80 -0.02
N SER A 130 -5.38 5.89 0.74
CA SER A 130 -4.92 4.61 0.23
C SER A 130 -6.05 3.59 0.21
N SER A 131 -6.76 3.48 -0.92
CA SER A 131 -7.68 2.40 -1.20
C SER A 131 -6.95 1.14 -1.66
N SER A 132 -7.65 0.14 -2.13
CA SER A 132 -7.09 -1.17 -2.46
C SER A 132 -7.83 -1.82 -3.62
N ALA A 133 -7.13 -2.68 -4.37
CA ALA A 133 -7.75 -3.57 -5.32
C ALA A 133 -8.73 -4.59 -4.68
N CYS A 134 -8.78 -4.69 -3.35
CA CYS A 134 -9.80 -5.46 -2.64
C CYS A 134 -11.19 -4.79 -2.68
N ALA A 135 -11.29 -3.52 -3.09
CA ALA A 135 -12.55 -2.81 -3.33
C ALA A 135 -13.29 -3.29 -4.58
N TYR A 136 -12.61 -3.98 -5.49
CA TYR A 136 -13.19 -4.48 -6.72
C TYR A 136 -14.11 -5.67 -6.51
N ASN A 137 -15.06 -5.83 -7.45
CA ASN A 137 -15.96 -6.96 -7.50
C ASN A 137 -15.20 -8.29 -7.57
N VAL A 138 -15.37 -9.16 -6.57
CA VAL A 138 -14.66 -10.44 -6.45
C VAL A 138 -15.06 -11.44 -7.55
N GLU A 139 -16.28 -11.30 -8.11
CA GLU A 139 -16.76 -12.18 -9.18
C GLU A 139 -15.90 -12.08 -10.45
N LEU A 140 -15.30 -10.92 -10.71
CA LEU A 140 -14.43 -10.67 -11.84
C LEU A 140 -13.01 -11.26 -11.66
N GLN A 141 -12.71 -11.81 -10.50
CA GLN A 141 -11.36 -12.22 -10.07
C GLN A 141 -11.27 -13.74 -9.80
N LYS A 142 -12.25 -14.53 -10.22
CA LYS A 142 -12.31 -15.97 -9.92
C LYS A 142 -11.28 -16.80 -10.70
N SER A 143 -10.97 -16.39 -11.95
CA SER A 143 -10.02 -17.10 -12.80
C SER A 143 -8.60 -16.56 -12.67
N PRO A 144 -7.56 -17.40 -12.75
CA PRO A 144 -6.19 -16.95 -12.94
C PRO A 144 -5.99 -16.08 -14.19
N ASP A 145 -6.75 -16.34 -15.24
CA ASP A 145 -6.74 -15.58 -16.51
C ASP A 145 -7.74 -14.42 -16.48
N CYS A 146 -7.87 -13.75 -15.33
CA CYS A 146 -8.76 -12.60 -15.21
C CYS A 146 -8.27 -11.42 -16.07
N ARG A 147 -9.24 -10.72 -16.69
CA ARG A 147 -8.92 -9.46 -17.33
C ARG A 147 -8.42 -8.42 -16.31
N ALA A 148 -7.64 -7.46 -16.80
CA ALA A 148 -7.22 -6.32 -15.97
C ALA A 148 -8.46 -5.54 -15.49
N LEU A 149 -8.44 -5.12 -14.21
CA LEU A 149 -9.54 -4.43 -13.54
C LEU A 149 -9.49 -2.95 -13.86
N LYS A 150 -10.58 -2.43 -14.43
CA LYS A 150 -10.81 -0.99 -14.64
C LYS A 150 -11.46 -0.36 -13.40
N GLU A 151 -11.32 0.93 -13.23
CA GLU A 151 -11.88 1.64 -12.08
C GLU A 151 -13.39 1.46 -11.93
N SER A 152 -14.12 1.33 -13.05
CA SER A 152 -15.57 1.04 -13.07
C SER A 152 -15.94 -0.33 -12.52
N ASP A 153 -15.01 -1.28 -12.46
CA ASP A 153 -15.27 -2.66 -12.02
C ASP A 153 -15.48 -2.82 -10.50
N ALA A 154 -15.38 -1.75 -9.75
CA ALA A 154 -15.80 -1.73 -8.35
C ALA A 154 -17.33 -1.83 -8.21
N TYR A 155 -18.06 -1.52 -9.27
CA TYR A 155 -19.52 -1.56 -9.28
C TYR A 155 -20.06 -2.47 -10.40
N PRO A 156 -21.18 -3.21 -10.15
CA PRO A 156 -21.91 -3.30 -8.88
C PRO A 156 -21.02 -3.83 -7.74
N ALA A 157 -21.19 -3.24 -6.55
CA ALA A 157 -20.30 -3.47 -5.42
C ALA A 157 -20.39 -4.92 -4.88
N MET A 158 -19.29 -5.65 -4.99
CA MET A 158 -19.09 -6.99 -4.45
C MET A 158 -17.64 -7.10 -3.93
N ALA A 159 -17.25 -6.15 -3.10
CA ALA A 159 -15.90 -6.03 -2.57
C ALA A 159 -15.50 -7.23 -1.70
N GLU A 160 -14.21 -7.46 -1.55
CA GLU A 160 -13.67 -8.51 -0.70
C GLU A 160 -14.12 -8.33 0.75
N ARG A 161 -14.58 -9.43 1.37
CA ARG A 161 -15.22 -9.41 2.68
C ARG A 161 -14.30 -8.82 3.76
N GLY A 162 -14.80 -7.84 4.50
CA GLY A 162 -14.07 -7.11 5.53
C GLY A 162 -13.27 -5.96 4.94
N TYR A 163 -12.02 -6.19 4.62
CA TYR A 163 -11.08 -5.15 4.16
C TYR A 163 -11.52 -4.42 2.88
N GLY A 164 -12.03 -5.14 1.89
CA GLY A 164 -12.49 -4.52 0.64
C GLY A 164 -13.68 -3.58 0.84
N TRP A 165 -14.65 -3.98 1.66
CA TRP A 165 -15.81 -3.14 1.98
C TRP A 165 -15.44 -1.89 2.79
N GLU A 166 -14.50 -2.03 3.73
CA GLU A 166 -13.97 -0.89 4.47
C GLU A 166 -13.33 0.13 3.51
N LYS A 167 -12.53 -0.34 2.56
CA LYS A 167 -11.89 0.51 1.56
C LYS A 167 -12.90 1.20 0.65
N LEU A 168 -13.87 0.46 0.12
CA LEU A 168 -14.89 1.01 -0.77
C LEU A 168 -15.77 2.07 -0.07
N MET A 169 -16.14 1.83 1.20
CA MET A 169 -16.88 2.81 1.99
C MET A 169 -16.05 4.08 2.23
N SER A 170 -14.76 3.94 2.48
CA SER A 170 -13.87 5.09 2.69
C SER A 170 -13.64 5.90 1.41
N GLU A 171 -13.71 5.28 0.22
CA GLU A 171 -13.74 6.03 -1.05
C GLU A 171 -14.98 6.94 -1.13
N MET A 172 -16.16 6.44 -0.70
CA MET A 172 -17.38 7.26 -0.65
C MET A 172 -17.22 8.47 0.29
N PHE A 173 -16.63 8.30 1.47
CA PHE A 173 -16.32 9.44 2.34
C PHE A 173 -15.45 10.49 1.61
N CYS A 174 -14.42 10.07 0.90
CA CYS A 174 -13.59 11.01 0.14
C CYS A 174 -14.39 11.77 -0.92
N GLN A 175 -15.28 11.09 -1.63
CA GLN A 175 -16.12 11.70 -2.66
C GLN A 175 -17.09 12.71 -2.07
N GLU A 176 -17.77 12.37 -0.96
CA GLU A 176 -18.74 13.26 -0.30
C GLU A 176 -18.06 14.45 0.40
N TYR A 177 -16.87 14.26 0.99
CA TYR A 177 -16.11 15.40 1.54
C TYR A 177 -15.71 16.41 0.48
N TRP A 178 -15.39 15.97 -0.73
CA TRP A 178 -15.20 16.89 -1.85
C TRP A 178 -16.52 17.56 -2.27
N ALA A 179 -17.57 16.77 -2.48
CA ALA A 179 -18.84 17.27 -3.01
C ALA A 179 -19.54 18.27 -2.04
N GLU A 180 -19.53 17.97 -0.73
CA GLU A 180 -20.25 18.76 0.26
C GLU A 180 -19.38 19.81 0.97
N ARG A 181 -18.09 19.53 1.12
CA ARG A 181 -17.18 20.32 1.97
C ARG A 181 -16.05 21.00 1.21
N GLY A 182 -15.79 20.61 -0.04
CA GLY A 182 -14.75 21.18 -0.87
C GLY A 182 -13.32 20.79 -0.47
N LEU A 183 -13.14 19.72 0.34
CA LEU A 183 -11.81 19.15 0.62
C LEU A 183 -11.33 18.41 -0.63
N GLU A 184 -10.20 18.81 -1.23
CA GLU A 184 -9.60 18.12 -2.37
C GLU A 184 -9.14 16.71 -1.93
N THR A 185 -9.90 15.68 -2.27
CA THR A 185 -9.55 14.29 -1.92
C THR A 185 -9.00 13.54 -3.12
N HIS A 186 -7.99 12.71 -2.92
CA HIS A 186 -7.36 11.88 -3.94
C HIS A 186 -7.33 10.43 -3.49
N ILE A 187 -7.73 9.51 -4.37
CA ILE A 187 -8.00 8.12 -4.01
C ILE A 187 -7.21 7.19 -4.93
N ALA A 188 -6.28 6.42 -4.39
CA ALA A 188 -5.57 5.42 -5.18
C ALA A 188 -5.91 4.00 -4.72
N ARG A 189 -6.37 3.14 -5.64
CA ARG A 189 -6.57 1.71 -5.43
C ARG A 189 -5.25 1.00 -5.64
N PHE A 190 -4.55 0.73 -4.53
CA PHE A 190 -3.29 0.02 -4.59
C PHE A 190 -3.50 -1.44 -4.99
N HIS A 191 -2.81 -1.87 -6.05
CA HIS A 191 -2.54 -3.27 -6.28
C HIS A 191 -1.37 -3.74 -5.39
N ASN A 192 -0.86 -4.96 -5.56
CA ASN A 192 0.15 -5.44 -4.62
C ASN A 192 1.46 -4.66 -4.76
N VAL A 193 1.84 -3.95 -3.69
CA VAL A 193 3.12 -3.24 -3.60
C VAL A 193 4.15 -4.13 -2.94
N TYR A 194 5.39 -4.14 -3.45
CA TYR A 194 6.53 -4.88 -2.89
C TYR A 194 7.82 -4.06 -3.01
N GLY A 195 8.83 -4.42 -2.21
CA GLY A 195 10.12 -3.75 -2.22
C GLY A 195 10.88 -3.96 -0.92
N PRO A 196 12.10 -3.42 -0.81
CA PRO A 196 12.84 -3.31 0.44
C PRO A 196 12.06 -2.55 1.51
N TRP A 197 12.35 -2.82 2.78
CA TRP A 197 11.70 -2.20 3.95
C TRP A 197 10.22 -2.56 4.15
N GLY A 198 9.72 -3.56 3.42
CA GLY A 198 8.40 -4.15 3.67
C GLY A 198 8.48 -5.29 4.68
N THR A 199 7.33 -5.67 5.24
CA THR A 199 7.21 -6.90 6.06
C THR A 199 7.65 -8.10 5.23
N TRP A 200 8.62 -8.85 5.73
CA TRP A 200 9.17 -10.02 5.04
C TRP A 200 9.01 -11.32 5.84
N ASP A 201 8.60 -11.22 7.11
CA ASP A 201 8.35 -12.32 8.02
C ASP A 201 7.25 -11.98 9.04
N GLY A 202 6.74 -12.97 9.80
CA GLY A 202 5.76 -12.75 10.88
C GLY A 202 4.29 -12.90 10.45
N GLY A 203 3.99 -13.40 9.25
CA GLY A 203 2.64 -13.77 8.79
C GLY A 203 1.81 -12.62 8.20
N ARG A 204 2.38 -11.42 8.08
CA ARG A 204 1.73 -10.28 7.39
C ARG A 204 2.37 -9.96 6.03
N GLU A 205 3.44 -10.65 5.67
CA GLU A 205 4.17 -10.46 4.42
C GLU A 205 3.34 -10.85 3.20
N LYS A 206 3.59 -10.16 2.09
CA LYS A 206 3.02 -10.50 0.78
C LYS A 206 3.89 -11.50 0.02
N ALA A 207 3.32 -12.13 -0.99
CA ALA A 207 3.96 -13.23 -1.73
C ALA A 207 5.40 -12.95 -2.20
N PRO A 208 5.77 -11.78 -2.77
CA PRO A 208 7.15 -11.56 -3.17
C PRO A 208 8.15 -11.65 -2.02
N ALA A 209 7.83 -11.06 -0.87
CA ALA A 209 8.69 -11.10 0.31
C ALA A 209 8.74 -12.49 0.94
N ALA A 210 7.58 -13.15 1.11
CA ALA A 210 7.49 -14.51 1.63
C ALA A 210 8.29 -15.52 0.78
N ILE A 211 8.21 -15.41 -0.55
CA ILE A 211 8.91 -16.31 -1.47
C ILE A 211 10.42 -16.04 -1.43
N CYS A 212 10.85 -14.77 -1.45
CA CYS A 212 12.27 -14.43 -1.30
C CYS A 212 12.84 -15.01 0.01
N ARG A 213 12.14 -14.80 1.14
CA ARG A 213 12.54 -15.37 2.44
C ARG A 213 12.68 -16.87 2.39
N LYS A 214 11.67 -17.60 1.88
CA LYS A 214 11.70 -19.06 1.79
C LYS A 214 12.85 -19.57 0.92
N VAL A 215 13.17 -18.89 -0.17
CA VAL A 215 14.32 -19.24 -1.03
C VAL A 215 15.65 -19.00 -0.32
N ILE A 216 15.78 -17.89 0.43
CA ILE A 216 16.96 -17.58 1.24
C ILE A 216 17.15 -18.62 2.36
N GLU A 217 16.09 -18.95 3.11
CA GLU A 217 16.10 -19.98 4.15
C GLU A 217 16.51 -21.34 3.60
N ALA A 218 15.95 -21.74 2.45
CA ALA A 218 16.29 -23.02 1.82
C ALA A 218 17.77 -23.05 1.37
N LYS A 219 18.29 -21.95 0.83
CA LYS A 219 19.70 -21.82 0.45
C LYS A 219 20.64 -21.95 1.66
N ASP A 220 20.29 -21.32 2.78
CA ASP A 220 21.09 -21.33 4.01
C ASP A 220 21.05 -22.69 4.73
N THR A 221 19.88 -23.33 4.77
CA THR A 221 19.68 -24.61 5.48
C THR A 221 19.95 -25.85 4.63
N GLY A 222 20.10 -25.70 3.32
CA GLY A 222 20.22 -26.83 2.38
C GLY A 222 18.89 -27.56 2.11
N ALA A 223 17.74 -26.98 2.51
CA ALA A 223 16.41 -27.56 2.24
C ALA A 223 16.19 -27.67 0.71
N LYS A 224 15.47 -28.72 0.30
CA LYS A 224 15.21 -29.02 -1.11
C LYS A 224 13.81 -28.67 -1.57
N ASP A 225 12.95 -28.27 -0.66
CA ASP A 225 11.53 -28.06 -0.90
C ASP A 225 11.11 -26.64 -0.57
N ILE A 226 10.12 -26.11 -1.31
CA ILE A 226 9.41 -24.87 -0.99
C ILE A 226 7.90 -25.11 -0.96
N THR A 227 7.24 -24.69 0.14
CA THR A 227 5.78 -24.78 0.27
C THR A 227 5.11 -23.57 -0.33
N ILE A 228 4.16 -23.80 -1.25
CA ILE A 228 3.35 -22.81 -1.95
C ILE A 228 1.90 -22.98 -1.50
N TRP A 229 1.24 -21.88 -1.12
CA TRP A 229 -0.18 -21.85 -0.79
C TRP A 229 -1.03 -21.99 -2.06
N GLY A 230 -2.03 -22.88 -2.02
CA GLY A 230 -2.79 -23.29 -3.19
C GLY A 230 -1.94 -24.14 -4.13
N ASP A 231 -2.31 -24.19 -5.40
CA ASP A 231 -1.61 -24.92 -6.48
C ASP A 231 -0.57 -24.07 -7.21
N GLY A 232 -0.42 -22.81 -6.81
CA GLY A 232 0.51 -21.87 -7.41
C GLY A 232 0.06 -21.30 -8.77
N SER A 233 -1.11 -21.67 -9.27
CA SER A 233 -1.65 -21.16 -10.54
C SER A 233 -2.25 -19.75 -10.41
N GLN A 234 -2.63 -19.35 -9.20
CA GLN A 234 -3.19 -18.02 -8.96
C GLN A 234 -2.23 -16.93 -9.42
N THR A 235 -2.78 -15.88 -10.05
CA THR A 235 -1.99 -14.82 -10.66
C THR A 235 -2.18 -13.48 -9.96
N ARG A 236 -1.12 -12.70 -9.92
CA ARG A 236 -1.10 -11.33 -9.36
C ARG A 236 -0.20 -10.43 -10.19
N SER A 237 -0.49 -9.14 -10.16
CA SER A 237 0.48 -8.12 -10.54
C SER A 237 1.13 -7.52 -9.29
N PHE A 238 2.39 -7.10 -9.43
CA PHE A 238 3.19 -6.56 -8.34
C PHE A 238 3.87 -5.26 -8.78
N MET A 239 3.60 -4.18 -8.06
CA MET A 239 4.18 -2.86 -8.30
C MET A 239 5.35 -2.60 -7.34
N TYR A 240 6.47 -2.13 -7.87
CA TYR A 240 7.64 -1.79 -7.05
C TYR A 240 7.39 -0.50 -6.23
N ILE A 241 7.99 -0.44 -5.04
CA ILE A 241 7.76 0.65 -4.07
C ILE A 241 8.06 2.04 -4.61
N ASP A 242 9.14 2.21 -5.41
CA ASP A 242 9.51 3.52 -5.94
C ASP A 242 8.45 4.05 -6.92
N ASP A 243 7.85 3.17 -7.76
CA ASP A 243 6.72 3.53 -8.62
C ASP A 243 5.48 3.88 -7.78
N CYS A 244 5.24 3.14 -6.70
CA CYS A 244 4.12 3.41 -5.79
C CYS A 244 4.19 4.83 -5.21
N VAL A 245 5.30 5.19 -4.57
CA VAL A 245 5.44 6.51 -3.94
C VAL A 245 5.49 7.65 -4.95
N LYS A 246 6.03 7.41 -6.14
CA LYS A 246 5.95 8.35 -7.27
C LYS A 246 4.51 8.56 -7.72
N GLY A 247 3.75 7.47 -7.88
CA GLY A 247 2.33 7.53 -8.26
C GLY A 247 1.48 8.25 -7.22
N ILE A 248 1.70 8.01 -5.92
CA ILE A 248 1.02 8.74 -4.84
C ILE A 248 1.21 10.25 -4.99
N ASP A 249 2.46 10.67 -5.17
CA ASP A 249 2.84 12.07 -5.35
C ASP A 249 2.16 12.70 -6.59
N MET A 250 2.19 12.01 -7.73
CA MET A 250 1.54 12.46 -8.96
C MET A 250 0.02 12.54 -8.84
N ILE A 251 -0.62 11.55 -8.23
CA ILE A 251 -2.08 11.50 -8.02
C ILE A 251 -2.52 12.64 -7.11
N MET A 252 -1.82 12.87 -5.99
CA MET A 252 -2.14 13.92 -5.03
C MET A 252 -2.10 15.33 -5.63
N HIS A 253 -1.29 15.52 -6.66
CA HIS A 253 -1.10 16.83 -7.29
C HIS A 253 -1.77 16.95 -8.68
N CYS A 254 -2.72 16.06 -9.00
CA CYS A 254 -3.46 16.08 -10.25
C CYS A 254 -4.93 16.47 -10.01
N ASP A 255 -5.30 17.70 -10.37
CA ASP A 255 -6.66 18.23 -10.16
C ASP A 255 -7.73 17.42 -10.92
N ALA A 256 -7.38 16.77 -12.04
CA ALA A 256 -8.29 15.88 -12.78
C ALA A 256 -8.66 14.61 -12.01
N LEU A 257 -7.95 14.29 -10.92
CA LEU A 257 -8.16 13.12 -10.07
C LEU A 257 -8.82 13.45 -8.72
N ILE A 258 -9.28 14.69 -8.52
CA ILE A 258 -10.02 15.05 -7.31
C ILE A 258 -11.27 14.16 -7.20
N ALA A 259 -11.45 13.53 -6.04
CA ALA A 259 -12.55 12.62 -5.69
C ALA A 259 -12.75 11.44 -6.67
N THR A 260 -11.75 11.16 -7.49
CA THR A 260 -11.81 10.12 -8.53
C THR A 260 -10.90 8.95 -8.15
N PRO A 261 -11.44 7.77 -7.81
CA PRO A 261 -10.63 6.58 -7.58
C PRO A 261 -9.85 6.19 -8.83
N ILE A 262 -8.56 5.91 -8.67
CA ILE A 262 -7.66 5.51 -9.76
C ILE A 262 -6.83 4.29 -9.36
N ASN A 263 -6.57 3.41 -10.32
CA ASN A 263 -5.65 2.30 -10.15
C ASN A 263 -4.21 2.80 -9.96
N LEU A 264 -3.53 2.23 -8.98
CA LEU A 264 -2.09 2.37 -8.83
C LEU A 264 -1.48 0.96 -8.68
N GLY A 265 -1.04 0.40 -9.79
CA GLY A 265 -0.59 -0.98 -9.88
C GLY A 265 0.20 -1.26 -11.15
N SER A 266 0.84 -2.43 -11.21
CA SER A 266 1.44 -2.94 -12.45
C SER A 266 0.41 -3.72 -13.24
N ASP A 267 0.48 -3.68 -14.56
CA ASP A 267 -0.31 -4.50 -15.50
C ASP A 267 0.35 -5.85 -15.82
N PHE A 268 1.57 -6.09 -15.33
CA PHE A 268 2.30 -7.33 -15.55
C PHE A 268 1.80 -8.44 -14.63
N LEU A 269 1.06 -9.39 -15.18
CA LEU A 269 0.49 -10.54 -14.49
C LEU A 269 1.49 -11.70 -14.42
N ILE A 270 1.66 -12.29 -13.22
CA ILE A 270 2.53 -13.45 -13.00
C ILE A 270 1.86 -14.48 -12.10
N SER A 271 2.06 -15.78 -12.37
CA SER A 271 1.63 -16.85 -11.46
C SER A 271 2.54 -16.93 -10.23
N ILE A 272 2.03 -17.48 -9.15
CA ILE A 272 2.88 -17.73 -7.96
C ILE A 272 3.98 -18.73 -8.27
N ASN A 273 3.73 -19.74 -9.11
CA ASN A 273 4.76 -20.67 -9.56
C ASN A 273 5.91 -19.98 -10.32
N ASP A 274 5.57 -19.05 -11.22
CA ASP A 274 6.59 -18.28 -11.97
C ASP A 274 7.33 -17.29 -11.07
N LEU A 275 6.65 -16.69 -10.09
CA LEU A 275 7.29 -15.83 -9.09
C LEU A 275 8.31 -16.61 -8.25
N VAL A 276 7.98 -17.85 -7.85
CA VAL A 276 8.95 -18.73 -7.17
C VAL A 276 10.13 -19.04 -8.10
N SER A 277 9.88 -19.37 -9.38
CA SER A 277 10.94 -19.64 -10.36
C SER A 277 11.85 -18.43 -10.56
N LEU A 278 11.29 -17.22 -10.53
CA LEU A 278 12.07 -15.99 -10.61
C LEU A 278 12.95 -15.77 -9.37
N ALA A 279 12.42 -16.00 -8.17
CA ALA A 279 13.16 -15.89 -6.91
C ALA A 279 14.30 -16.95 -6.83
N GLU A 280 14.04 -18.18 -7.25
CA GLU A 280 15.06 -19.24 -7.36
C GLU A 280 16.20 -18.85 -8.30
N LYS A 281 15.85 -18.27 -9.46
CA LYS A 281 16.87 -17.78 -10.41
C LYS A 281 17.73 -16.67 -9.80
N ILE A 282 17.15 -15.79 -9.00
CA ILE A 282 17.89 -14.74 -8.27
C ILE A 282 18.77 -15.36 -7.19
N GLY A 283 18.25 -16.32 -6.41
CA GLY A 283 18.96 -16.99 -5.33
C GLY A 283 20.01 -18.01 -5.79
N GLY A 284 19.97 -18.39 -7.08
CA GLY A 284 20.91 -19.39 -7.66
C GLY A 284 20.64 -20.82 -7.18
N ILE A 285 19.39 -21.17 -6.83
CA ILE A 285 19.00 -22.51 -6.39
C ILE A 285 17.75 -23.00 -7.12
N LYS A 286 17.45 -24.28 -7.02
CA LYS A 286 16.23 -24.91 -7.51
C LYS A 286 15.61 -25.75 -6.41
N LEU A 287 14.28 -25.60 -6.20
CA LEU A 287 13.53 -26.25 -5.14
C LEU A 287 12.38 -27.06 -5.70
N ASN A 288 12.04 -28.17 -5.04
CA ASN A 288 10.84 -28.94 -5.35
C ASN A 288 9.61 -28.18 -4.80
N ARG A 289 8.51 -28.17 -5.56
CA ARG A 289 7.25 -27.55 -5.16
C ARG A 289 6.45 -28.49 -4.27
N LYS A 290 6.05 -28.02 -3.09
CA LYS A 290 5.03 -28.65 -2.25
C LYS A 290 3.83 -27.70 -2.15
N TYR A 291 2.65 -28.18 -2.49
CA TYR A 291 1.44 -27.38 -2.55
C TYR A 291 0.58 -27.62 -1.31
N ASP A 292 0.24 -26.53 -0.61
CA ASP A 292 -0.70 -26.54 0.51
C ASP A 292 -2.05 -26.03 -0.03
N LEU A 293 -2.92 -26.97 -0.39
CA LEU A 293 -4.21 -26.67 -1.03
C LEU A 293 -5.24 -26.08 -0.06
N ASP A 294 -5.04 -26.28 1.25
CA ASP A 294 -5.94 -25.79 2.30
C ASP A 294 -5.58 -24.37 2.77
N ALA A 295 -4.39 -23.88 2.39
CA ALA A 295 -3.95 -22.55 2.76
C ALA A 295 -4.74 -21.45 2.03
N PRO A 296 -4.93 -20.27 2.66
CA PRO A 296 -5.62 -19.13 2.06
C PRO A 296 -4.94 -18.64 0.78
N LYS A 297 -5.60 -18.74 -0.37
CA LYS A 297 -5.07 -18.29 -1.66
C LYS A 297 -5.72 -17.00 -2.19
N GLY A 298 -6.85 -16.60 -1.58
CA GLY A 298 -7.64 -15.44 -2.02
C GLY A 298 -8.25 -15.63 -3.42
N VAL A 299 -8.40 -14.56 -4.19
CA VAL A 299 -8.97 -14.59 -5.55
C VAL A 299 -8.07 -15.35 -6.53
N GLY A 300 -8.63 -15.87 -7.62
CA GLY A 300 -7.90 -16.60 -8.67
C GLY A 300 -6.89 -15.72 -9.40
N GLY A 301 -7.30 -14.53 -9.82
CA GLY A 301 -6.44 -13.57 -10.54
C GLY A 301 -6.73 -12.13 -10.13
N ARG A 302 -5.70 -11.27 -10.17
CA ARG A 302 -5.85 -9.83 -9.94
C ARG A 302 -4.80 -9.04 -10.71
N ASN A 303 -5.25 -8.16 -11.60
CA ASN A 303 -4.40 -7.33 -12.43
C ASN A 303 -4.94 -5.90 -12.52
N SER A 304 -4.07 -4.92 -12.77
CA SER A 304 -4.41 -3.50 -12.92
C SER A 304 -4.60 -3.16 -14.40
N ASP A 305 -5.72 -2.53 -14.76
CA ASP A 305 -5.81 -1.80 -16.03
C ASP A 305 -5.22 -0.40 -15.82
N ASN A 306 -4.15 -0.10 -16.53
CA ASN A 306 -3.41 1.17 -16.38
C ASN A 306 -3.81 2.20 -17.47
N THR A 307 -4.86 1.94 -18.26
CA THR A 307 -5.29 2.84 -19.32
C THR A 307 -5.61 4.22 -18.78
N PHE A 308 -6.36 4.31 -17.67
CA PHE A 308 -6.80 5.59 -17.12
C PHE A 308 -5.65 6.38 -16.49
N ILE A 309 -4.79 5.75 -15.70
CA ILE A 309 -3.64 6.46 -15.09
C ILE A 309 -2.69 6.97 -16.17
N LYS A 310 -2.44 6.20 -17.21
CA LYS A 310 -1.61 6.60 -18.34
C LYS A 310 -2.22 7.78 -19.13
N GLN A 311 -3.53 7.75 -19.33
CA GLN A 311 -4.25 8.82 -20.02
C GLN A 311 -4.19 10.14 -19.24
N VAL A 312 -4.37 10.10 -17.92
CA VAL A 312 -4.48 11.31 -17.08
C VAL A 312 -3.11 11.85 -16.67
N LEU A 313 -2.17 10.97 -16.29
CA LEU A 313 -0.86 11.37 -15.77
C LEU A 313 0.27 11.32 -16.82
N GLY A 314 0.01 10.77 -18.03
CA GLY A 314 1.08 10.51 -19.01
C GLY A 314 2.14 9.52 -18.48
N TRP A 315 1.80 8.76 -17.43
CA TRP A 315 2.72 7.89 -16.71
C TRP A 315 2.00 6.64 -16.18
N GLU A 316 2.73 5.57 -16.02
CA GLU A 316 2.31 4.34 -15.35
C GLU A 316 3.50 3.68 -14.63
N PRO A 317 3.29 2.82 -13.61
CA PRO A 317 4.34 2.02 -13.02
C PRO A 317 5.07 1.17 -14.06
N ALA A 318 6.40 1.27 -14.12
CA ALA A 318 7.18 0.67 -15.20
C ALA A 318 8.40 -0.14 -14.71
N THR A 319 8.67 -0.20 -13.41
CA THR A 319 9.79 -0.99 -12.87
C THR A 319 9.57 -2.49 -13.16
N PRO A 320 10.44 -3.15 -13.97
CA PRO A 320 10.29 -4.57 -14.25
C PRO A 320 10.32 -5.41 -12.98
N LEU A 321 9.42 -6.38 -12.86
CA LEU A 321 9.32 -7.25 -11.67
C LEU A 321 10.65 -7.91 -11.30
N LYS A 322 11.40 -8.38 -12.30
CA LYS A 322 12.73 -8.99 -12.11
C LYS A 322 13.70 -8.06 -11.39
N ASP A 323 13.72 -6.80 -11.77
CA ASP A 323 14.67 -5.82 -11.22
C ASP A 323 14.29 -5.40 -9.80
N GLY A 324 13.02 -5.15 -9.56
CA GLY A 324 12.50 -4.87 -8.21
C GLY A 324 12.65 -6.08 -7.28
N LEU A 325 12.38 -7.30 -7.77
CA LEU A 325 12.52 -8.52 -6.96
C LEU A 325 13.97 -8.81 -6.59
N LYS A 326 14.93 -8.53 -7.49
CA LYS A 326 16.37 -8.64 -7.18
C LYS A 326 16.76 -7.71 -6.02
N LYS A 327 16.30 -6.46 -6.03
CA LYS A 327 16.57 -5.51 -4.92
C LYS A 327 15.90 -5.96 -3.62
N THR A 328 14.66 -6.46 -3.71
CA THR A 328 13.91 -6.97 -2.56
C THR A 328 14.57 -8.20 -1.96
N TYR A 329 15.02 -9.14 -2.80
CA TYR A 329 15.73 -10.34 -2.38
C TYR A 329 17.04 -9.99 -1.65
N ALA A 330 17.86 -9.12 -2.22
CA ALA A 330 19.13 -8.72 -1.62
C ALA A 330 18.93 -8.08 -0.24
N TRP A 331 17.92 -7.20 -0.12
CA TRP A 331 17.58 -6.58 1.17
C TRP A 331 17.09 -7.61 2.20
N ILE A 332 16.21 -8.56 1.81
CA ILE A 332 15.73 -9.62 2.72
C ILE A 332 16.89 -10.53 3.13
N GLU A 333 17.81 -10.88 2.22
CA GLU A 333 19.00 -11.69 2.52
C GLU A 333 19.89 -11.01 3.57
N GLU A 334 20.09 -9.69 3.44
CA GLU A 334 20.80 -8.88 4.44
C GLU A 334 20.08 -8.92 5.81
N GLN A 335 18.76 -8.70 5.83
CA GLN A 335 17.98 -8.77 7.08
C GLN A 335 18.00 -10.16 7.72
N TYR A 336 17.88 -11.20 6.92
CA TYR A 336 17.93 -12.58 7.38
C TYR A 336 19.28 -12.92 8.03
N LEU A 337 20.39 -12.56 7.37
CA LEU A 337 21.73 -12.79 7.91
C LEU A 337 22.01 -11.97 9.16
N ALA A 338 21.58 -10.71 9.20
CA ALA A 338 21.70 -9.86 10.38
C ALA A 338 20.94 -10.45 11.59
N ARG A 339 19.71 -10.95 11.37
CA ARG A 339 18.92 -11.63 12.39
C ARG A 339 19.62 -12.89 12.90
N LYS A 340 20.18 -13.71 12.00
CA LYS A 340 20.94 -14.90 12.36
C LYS A 340 22.18 -14.59 13.18
N ALA A 341 22.79 -13.44 12.96
CA ALA A 341 23.90 -12.91 13.75
C ALA A 341 23.47 -12.25 15.08
N GLY A 342 22.18 -12.34 15.47
CA GLY A 342 21.65 -11.73 16.71
C GLY A 342 21.46 -10.22 16.64
N GLN A 343 21.55 -9.62 15.46
CA GLN A 343 21.33 -8.20 15.27
C GLN A 343 19.82 -7.90 15.17
N ARG A 344 19.44 -6.68 15.55
CA ARG A 344 18.06 -6.22 15.40
C ARG A 344 17.73 -5.98 13.92
N THR A 345 16.64 -6.54 13.48
CA THR A 345 16.11 -6.36 12.11
C THR A 345 14.69 -5.84 12.13
N VAL A 346 14.25 -5.23 11.05
CA VAL A 346 12.84 -4.91 10.80
C VAL A 346 12.16 -6.09 10.11
N SER A 347 10.92 -6.42 10.52
CA SER A 347 10.18 -7.57 9.98
C SER A 347 8.69 -7.30 9.91
#